data_d9a983171de17ebe617d4fab1c516673
#
_entry.id   d9a983171de17ebe617d4fab1c516673
#
_cell.length_a   1.000
_cell.length_b   1.000
_cell.length_c   1.000
_cell.angle_alpha   90.00
_cell.angle_beta   90.00
_cell.angle_gamma   90.00
#
_symmetry.space_group_name_H-M   'P 1'
#
loop_
_entity.id
_entity.type
_entity.pdbx_description
1 polymer ?
#
loop_
_entity_poly.entity_id
_entity_poly.type
_entity_poly.pdbx_seq_one_letter_code
_entity_poly.pdbx_strand_id
1 'polypeptide(L)'
;MRKAIVWYEMLLKDRLMRKATWIAAAVMLCFLAIVTEIHIPSSQNRIVGICSQKSGEKAAIVTDLYAQQGAFDYKEYTDATQLYEDVQTGKLECGFVLSDQLEKKLETGDPEKCVQYVVSPYSTKGEVAKETFFASFLRVYSEQILRQNEKNIFLKPDGERMKEILKHYQV
;
A
#
# COMPACT_ATOMS: atom_id res chain seq x y z
N MET A 1 0.48 9.57 -59.04
CA MET A 1 1.06 9.36 -57.71
C MET A 1 2.56 9.64 -57.59
N ARG A 2 3.42 9.27 -58.54
CA ARG A 2 4.88 9.53 -58.47
C ARG A 2 5.26 11.02 -58.33
N LYS A 3 4.53 11.93 -58.96
CA LYS A 3 4.84 13.40 -58.93
C LYS A 3 4.60 14.00 -57.51
N ALA A 4 3.63 13.50 -56.74
CA ALA A 4 3.35 13.97 -55.38
C ALA A 4 4.45 13.55 -54.39
N ILE A 5 5.03 12.37 -54.56
CA ILE A 5 6.11 11.86 -53.72
C ILE A 5 7.39 12.66 -53.90
N VAL A 6 7.74 13.00 -55.17
CA VAL A 6 8.92 13.82 -55.49
C VAL A 6 8.79 15.24 -54.93
N TRP A 7 7.58 15.83 -55.00
CA TRP A 7 7.31 17.14 -54.40
C TRP A 7 7.43 17.10 -52.87
N TYR A 8 6.97 16.04 -52.23
CA TYR A 8 7.06 15.86 -50.77
C TYR A 8 8.51 15.70 -50.32
N GLU A 9 9.31 14.89 -51.03
CA GLU A 9 10.74 14.74 -50.74
C GLU A 9 11.52 16.05 -50.90
N MET A 10 11.20 16.84 -51.93
CA MET A 10 11.86 18.13 -52.16
C MET A 10 11.53 19.17 -51.11
N LEU A 11 10.28 19.23 -50.64
CA LEU A 11 9.84 20.10 -49.57
C LEU A 11 10.40 19.66 -48.19
N LEU A 12 10.50 18.34 -47.96
CA LEU A 12 11.06 17.79 -46.73
C LEU A 12 12.56 18.13 -46.64
N LYS A 13 13.31 17.93 -47.73
CA LYS A 13 14.74 18.19 -47.80
C LYS A 13 15.08 19.65 -47.59
N ASP A 14 14.28 20.56 -48.15
CA ASP A 14 14.48 22.00 -48.01
C ASP A 14 14.16 22.51 -46.60
N ARG A 15 13.20 21.88 -45.93
CA ARG A 15 12.88 22.16 -44.50
C ARG A 15 13.90 21.55 -43.55
N LEU A 16 14.38 20.32 -43.81
CA LEU A 16 15.40 19.68 -42.96
C LEU A 16 16.76 20.38 -43.01
N MET A 17 17.10 21.02 -44.14
CA MET A 17 18.37 21.72 -44.28
C MET A 17 18.39 23.13 -43.65
N ARG A 18 17.28 23.68 -43.25
CA ARG A 18 17.25 24.96 -42.51
C ARG A 18 17.74 24.80 -41.10
N LYS A 19 18.79 25.54 -40.72
CA LYS A 19 19.34 25.54 -39.33
C LYS A 19 18.28 25.80 -38.27
N ALA A 20 17.24 26.59 -38.62
CA ALA A 20 16.11 26.89 -37.73
C ALA A 20 15.28 25.67 -37.33
N THR A 21 15.11 24.66 -38.21
CA THR A 21 14.40 23.42 -37.91
C THR A 21 15.16 22.56 -36.88
N TRP A 22 16.47 22.52 -36.96
CA TRP A 22 17.31 21.80 -35.99
C TRP A 22 17.31 22.48 -34.62
N ILE A 23 17.29 23.83 -34.60
CA ILE A 23 17.16 24.57 -33.34
C ILE A 23 15.78 24.30 -32.71
N ALA A 24 14.71 24.35 -33.49
CA ALA A 24 13.36 24.06 -33.00
C ALA A 24 13.22 22.61 -32.48
N ALA A 25 13.83 21.64 -33.19
CA ALA A 25 13.86 20.24 -32.74
C ALA A 25 14.66 20.08 -31.44
N ALA A 26 15.80 20.76 -31.31
CA ALA A 26 16.59 20.72 -30.07
C ALA A 26 15.85 21.32 -28.88
N VAL A 27 15.17 22.49 -29.10
CA VAL A 27 14.34 23.11 -28.05
C VAL A 27 13.19 22.20 -27.63
N MET A 28 12.53 21.54 -28.59
CA MET A 28 11.44 20.62 -28.32
C MET A 28 11.92 19.36 -27.52
N LEU A 29 13.11 18.83 -27.86
CA LEU A 29 13.73 17.74 -27.13
C LEU A 29 14.12 18.15 -25.70
N CYS A 30 14.71 19.36 -25.54
CA CYS A 30 14.99 19.88 -24.20
C CYS A 30 13.71 20.09 -23.38
N PHE A 31 12.65 20.61 -24.01
CA PHE A 31 11.36 20.77 -23.33
C PHE A 31 10.75 19.43 -22.93
N LEU A 32 10.80 18.42 -23.80
CA LEU A 32 10.38 17.06 -23.46
C LEU A 32 11.21 16.46 -22.33
N ALA A 33 12.53 16.67 -22.33
CA ALA A 33 13.40 16.20 -21.24
C ALA A 33 13.03 16.86 -19.91
N ILE A 34 12.80 18.18 -19.92
CA ILE A 34 12.37 18.91 -18.70
C ILE A 34 11.00 18.42 -18.22
N VAL A 35 10.04 18.21 -19.14
CA VAL A 35 8.71 17.71 -18.79
C VAL A 35 8.76 16.28 -18.24
N THR A 36 9.63 15.41 -18.78
CA THR A 36 9.81 14.06 -18.25
C THR A 36 10.48 14.07 -16.88
N GLU A 37 11.42 14.95 -16.62
CA GLU A 37 12.01 15.14 -15.29
C GLU A 37 10.99 15.63 -14.25
N ILE A 38 10.09 16.53 -14.66
CA ILE A 38 9.03 17.06 -13.79
C ILE A 38 7.88 16.04 -13.61
N HIS A 39 7.63 15.16 -14.58
CA HIS A 39 6.49 14.23 -14.58
C HIS A 39 6.84 12.79 -14.20
N ILE A 40 8.10 12.46 -13.95
CA ILE A 40 8.42 11.20 -13.31
C ILE A 40 8.40 11.48 -11.80
N PRO A 41 7.28 11.27 -11.09
CA PRO A 41 7.38 10.99 -9.69
C PRO A 41 8.23 9.73 -9.64
N SER A 42 9.48 9.92 -9.20
CA SER A 42 10.43 8.84 -9.02
C SER A 42 9.68 7.66 -8.41
N SER A 43 9.99 6.45 -8.85
CA SER A 43 9.46 5.18 -8.33
C SER A 43 9.71 4.99 -6.80
N GLN A 44 10.08 6.04 -6.11
CA GLN A 44 10.36 6.10 -4.68
C GLN A 44 9.12 6.11 -3.79
N ASN A 45 7.93 6.39 -4.32
CA ASN A 45 6.72 6.48 -3.51
C ASN A 45 5.97 5.14 -3.37
N ARG A 46 6.70 4.05 -3.16
CA ARG A 46 6.10 2.76 -2.75
C ARG A 46 6.30 2.48 -1.27
N ILE A 47 6.80 3.46 -0.53
CA ILE A 47 7.10 3.28 0.89
C ILE A 47 5.84 3.57 1.70
N VAL A 48 5.45 2.61 2.50
CA VAL A 48 4.32 2.68 3.43
C VAL A 48 4.86 2.70 4.85
N GLY A 49 4.44 3.70 5.63
CA GLY A 49 4.84 3.83 7.03
C GLY A 49 3.94 3.00 7.95
N ILE A 50 4.54 2.32 8.92
CA ILE A 50 3.80 1.64 9.98
C ILE A 50 4.33 2.11 11.32
N CYS A 51 3.48 2.73 12.13
CA CYS A 51 3.81 3.11 13.50
C CYS A 51 3.24 2.07 14.47
N SER A 52 4.15 1.35 15.17
CA SER A 52 3.78 0.40 16.20
C SER A 52 4.63 0.64 17.45
N GLN A 53 4.01 1.05 18.55
CA GLN A 53 4.75 1.40 19.77
C GLN A 53 5.11 0.18 20.66
N LYS A 54 4.55 -1.01 20.43
CA LYS A 54 4.81 -2.20 21.28
C LYS A 54 4.87 -3.48 20.47
N SER A 55 5.67 -4.43 20.96
CA SER A 55 5.80 -5.79 20.44
C SER A 55 4.63 -6.69 20.87
N GLY A 56 4.26 -7.65 20.03
CA GLY A 56 3.18 -8.60 20.27
C GLY A 56 2.45 -8.89 18.96
N GLU A 57 1.13 -8.83 18.97
CA GLU A 57 0.30 -9.04 17.77
C GLU A 57 0.57 -7.99 16.67
N LYS A 58 0.98 -6.79 17.06
CA LYS A 58 1.46 -5.77 16.12
C LYS A 58 2.64 -6.27 15.30
N ALA A 59 3.57 -6.99 15.95
CA ALA A 59 4.70 -7.59 15.25
C ALA A 59 4.26 -8.69 14.28
N ALA A 60 3.21 -9.44 14.58
CA ALA A 60 2.66 -10.46 13.68
C ALA A 60 2.09 -9.85 12.39
N ILE A 61 1.34 -8.74 12.50
CA ILE A 61 0.82 -8.01 11.33
C ILE A 61 1.96 -7.49 10.47
N VAL A 62 2.97 -6.87 11.09
CA VAL A 62 4.14 -6.34 10.39
C VAL A 62 4.91 -7.47 9.70
N THR A 63 5.10 -8.60 10.39
CA THR A 63 5.77 -9.77 9.83
C THR A 63 5.01 -10.34 8.62
N ASP A 64 3.68 -10.42 8.69
CA ASP A 64 2.84 -10.91 7.59
C ASP A 64 2.92 -9.96 6.39
N LEU A 65 2.93 -8.64 6.60
CA LEU A 65 3.11 -7.65 5.54
C LEU A 65 4.46 -7.79 4.82
N TYR A 66 5.55 -8.00 5.57
CA TYR A 66 6.86 -8.25 4.98
C TYR A 66 6.93 -9.58 4.23
N ALA A 67 6.25 -10.60 4.71
CA ALA A 67 6.23 -11.93 4.08
C ALA A 67 5.50 -11.93 2.73
N GLN A 68 4.56 -11.01 2.50
CA GLN A 68 3.79 -10.94 1.27
C GLN A 68 4.58 -10.43 0.06
N GLN A 69 5.88 -10.04 0.19
CA GLN A 69 6.74 -9.53 -0.89
C GLN A 69 5.96 -8.65 -1.88
N GLY A 70 5.20 -7.69 -1.34
CA GLY A 70 4.23 -6.93 -2.10
C GLY A 70 4.85 -5.82 -2.94
N ALA A 71 3.98 -5.05 -3.58
CA ALA A 71 4.35 -3.88 -4.38
C ALA A 71 4.85 -2.69 -3.53
N PHE A 72 4.89 -2.82 -2.20
CA PHE A 72 5.22 -1.76 -1.25
C PHE A 72 6.41 -2.13 -0.37
N ASP A 73 7.25 -1.14 -0.12
CA ASP A 73 8.31 -1.20 0.89
C ASP A 73 7.76 -0.64 2.20
N TYR A 74 7.86 -1.40 3.28
CA TYR A 74 7.35 -0.99 4.59
C TYR A 74 8.46 -0.41 5.45
N LYS A 75 8.19 0.75 6.07
CA LYS A 75 9.11 1.42 6.99
C LYS A 75 8.45 1.55 8.35
N GLU A 76 9.11 1.03 9.38
CA GLU A 76 8.62 1.12 10.76
C GLU A 76 8.99 2.46 11.39
N TYR A 77 8.02 3.02 12.14
CA TYR A 77 8.16 4.23 12.92
C TYR A 77 7.82 3.95 14.38
N THR A 78 8.60 4.52 15.26
CA THR A 78 8.34 4.50 16.71
C THR A 78 7.52 5.71 17.16
N ASP A 79 7.57 6.80 16.39
CA ASP A 79 6.85 8.04 16.65
C ASP A 79 5.85 8.32 15.52
N ALA A 80 4.58 8.49 15.90
CA ALA A 80 3.52 8.84 14.98
C ALA A 80 3.71 10.23 14.36
N THR A 81 4.33 11.18 15.09
CA THR A 81 4.56 12.54 14.59
C THR A 81 5.49 12.53 13.38
N GLN A 82 6.59 11.77 13.45
CA GLN A 82 7.51 11.62 12.31
C GLN A 82 6.84 10.95 11.11
N LEU A 83 5.98 9.96 11.37
CA LEU A 83 5.20 9.33 10.31
C LEU A 83 4.27 10.34 9.62
N TYR A 84 3.56 11.17 10.39
CA TYR A 84 2.68 12.19 9.82
C TYR A 84 3.45 13.21 8.97
N GLU A 85 4.61 13.67 9.43
CA GLU A 85 5.45 14.59 8.67
C GLU A 85 5.94 13.98 7.35
N ASP A 86 6.40 12.73 7.38
CA ASP A 86 6.88 12.04 6.19
C ASP A 86 5.74 11.73 5.20
N VAL A 87 4.50 11.49 5.68
CA VAL A 87 3.31 11.38 4.82
C VAL A 87 2.93 12.74 4.21
N GLN A 88 2.91 13.80 5.00
CA GLN A 88 2.57 15.15 4.51
C GLN A 88 3.57 15.68 3.49
N THR A 89 4.85 15.39 3.68
CA THR A 89 5.92 15.80 2.74
C THR A 89 5.98 14.91 1.49
N GLY A 90 5.16 13.87 1.39
CA GLY A 90 5.12 12.97 0.24
C GLY A 90 6.29 11.99 0.16
N LYS A 91 7.06 11.83 1.24
CA LYS A 91 8.10 10.79 1.33
C LYS A 91 7.52 9.39 1.47
N LEU A 92 6.29 9.30 2.01
CA LEU A 92 5.52 8.08 2.13
C LEU A 92 4.26 8.18 1.28
N GLU A 93 3.84 7.07 0.71
CA GLU A 93 2.57 6.95 0.01
C GLU A 93 1.39 7.07 0.99
N CYS A 94 1.49 6.35 2.09
CA CYS A 94 0.54 6.38 3.20
C CYS A 94 1.19 5.86 4.49
N GLY A 95 0.49 5.98 5.61
CA GLY A 95 0.91 5.48 6.90
C GLY A 95 -0.22 4.84 7.68
N PHE A 96 0.13 3.84 8.51
CA PHE A 96 -0.77 3.16 9.43
C PHE A 96 -0.27 3.34 10.85
N VAL A 97 -1.11 3.88 11.72
CA VAL A 97 -0.82 4.01 13.15
C VAL A 97 -1.65 3.00 13.90
N LEU A 98 -0.98 2.07 14.57
CA LEU A 98 -1.62 1.02 15.35
C LEU A 98 -1.85 1.51 16.79
N SER A 99 -3.07 1.36 17.30
CA SER A 99 -3.43 1.75 18.66
C SER A 99 -2.70 0.91 19.70
N ASP A 100 -2.34 1.50 20.85
CA ASP A 100 -1.75 0.78 21.97
C ASP A 100 -2.68 -0.25 22.60
N GLN A 101 -3.98 -0.10 22.35
CA GLN A 101 -5.01 -1.02 22.85
C GLN A 101 -5.36 -2.12 21.85
N LEU A 102 -4.60 -2.27 20.75
CA LEU A 102 -4.90 -3.23 19.70
C LEU A 102 -5.12 -4.65 20.26
N GLU A 103 -4.19 -5.14 21.07
CA GLU A 103 -4.25 -6.50 21.65
C GLU A 103 -5.53 -6.72 22.45
N LYS A 104 -5.87 -5.79 23.36
CA LYS A 104 -7.09 -5.89 24.17
C LYS A 104 -8.36 -5.86 23.34
N LYS A 105 -8.39 -5.03 22.31
CA LYS A 105 -9.57 -4.91 21.44
C LYS A 105 -9.73 -6.12 20.53
N LEU A 106 -8.64 -6.72 20.08
CA LEU A 106 -8.68 -7.97 19.33
C LEU A 106 -9.18 -9.13 20.24
N GLU A 107 -8.78 -9.16 21.52
CA GLU A 107 -9.27 -10.14 22.50
C GLU A 107 -10.76 -9.98 22.80
N THR A 108 -11.27 -8.75 22.86
CA THR A 108 -12.70 -8.46 23.13
C THR A 108 -13.58 -8.59 21.89
N GLY A 109 -13.00 -8.81 20.72
CA GLY A 109 -13.74 -8.94 19.46
C GLY A 109 -14.25 -7.61 18.89
N ASP A 110 -13.74 -6.48 19.37
CA ASP A 110 -14.10 -5.14 18.90
C ASP A 110 -12.89 -4.46 18.20
N PRO A 111 -12.67 -4.71 16.90
CA PRO A 111 -11.54 -4.14 16.17
C PRO A 111 -11.72 -2.66 15.79
N GLU A 112 -12.82 -2.02 16.19
CA GLU A 112 -13.06 -0.64 15.82
C GLU A 112 -11.98 0.31 16.34
N LYS A 113 -11.53 1.23 15.48
CA LYS A 113 -10.54 2.26 15.80
C LYS A 113 -9.17 1.72 16.27
N CYS A 114 -8.84 0.49 15.90
CA CYS A 114 -7.53 -0.09 16.19
C CYS A 114 -6.42 0.43 15.30
N VAL A 115 -6.76 0.87 14.10
CA VAL A 115 -5.84 1.32 13.06
C VAL A 115 -6.29 2.69 12.56
N GLN A 116 -5.37 3.65 12.57
CA GLN A 116 -5.56 4.93 11.91
C GLN A 116 -4.80 4.94 10.59
N TYR A 117 -5.51 5.21 9.51
CA TYR A 117 -4.94 5.36 8.18
C TYR A 117 -4.70 6.82 7.84
N VAL A 118 -3.51 7.13 7.36
CA VAL A 118 -3.10 8.47 6.92
C VAL A 118 -2.57 8.36 5.51
N VAL A 119 -3.06 9.20 4.62
CA VAL A 119 -2.69 9.18 3.20
C VAL A 119 -2.02 10.49 2.80
N SER A 120 -1.00 10.39 1.95
CA SER A 120 -0.36 11.55 1.37
C SER A 120 -1.30 12.26 0.39
N PRO A 121 -1.34 13.61 0.34
CA PRO A 121 -2.07 14.35 -0.68
C PRO A 121 -1.64 14.01 -2.11
N TYR A 122 -0.43 13.48 -2.27
CA TYR A 122 0.17 13.10 -3.54
C TYR A 122 0.08 11.59 -3.83
N SER A 123 -0.62 10.85 -2.97
CA SER A 123 -0.72 9.40 -3.07
C SER A 123 -1.48 8.97 -4.31
N THR A 124 -0.89 8.04 -5.04
CA THR A 124 -1.52 7.40 -6.22
C THR A 124 -1.91 5.95 -5.94
N LYS A 125 -1.29 5.33 -4.93
CA LYS A 125 -1.46 3.91 -4.58
C LYS A 125 -1.91 3.67 -3.14
N GLY A 126 -2.26 4.71 -2.42
CA GLY A 126 -2.67 4.63 -1.02
C GLY A 126 -3.83 3.67 -0.79
N GLU A 127 -4.84 3.66 -1.67
CA GLU A 127 -5.97 2.74 -1.54
C GLU A 127 -5.54 1.27 -1.71
N VAL A 128 -4.63 0.98 -2.64
CA VAL A 128 -4.09 -0.39 -2.82
C VAL A 128 -3.28 -0.81 -1.59
N ALA A 129 -2.47 0.11 -1.04
CA ALA A 129 -1.72 -0.14 0.20
C ALA A 129 -2.66 -0.41 1.38
N LYS A 130 -3.76 0.35 1.47
CA LYS A 130 -4.80 0.17 2.47
C LYS A 130 -5.45 -1.22 2.37
N GLU A 131 -5.86 -1.65 1.18
CA GLU A 131 -6.43 -2.98 0.96
C GLU A 131 -5.45 -4.09 1.35
N THR A 132 -4.18 -3.98 0.96
CA THR A 132 -3.14 -4.94 1.32
C THR A 132 -2.93 -5.02 2.83
N PHE A 133 -2.88 -3.86 3.50
CA PHE A 133 -2.75 -3.79 4.96
C PHE A 133 -3.94 -4.45 5.67
N PHE A 134 -5.16 -4.11 5.27
CA PHE A 134 -6.35 -4.69 5.90
C PHE A 134 -6.52 -6.17 5.61
N ALA A 135 -6.08 -6.68 4.48
CA ALA A 135 -6.04 -8.11 4.19
C ALA A 135 -5.13 -8.85 5.18
N SER A 136 -3.93 -8.33 5.44
CA SER A 136 -3.00 -8.87 6.44
C SER A 136 -3.56 -8.77 7.85
N PHE A 137 -4.15 -7.63 8.19
CA PHE A 137 -4.80 -7.41 9.48
C PHE A 137 -5.91 -8.45 9.74
N LEU A 138 -6.80 -8.64 8.78
CA LEU A 138 -7.89 -9.62 8.90
C LEU A 138 -7.38 -11.05 8.99
N ARG A 139 -6.30 -11.40 8.31
CA ARG A 139 -5.68 -12.72 8.42
C ARG A 139 -5.20 -12.98 9.83
N VAL A 140 -4.39 -12.08 10.39
CA VAL A 140 -3.85 -12.22 11.75
C VAL A 140 -4.99 -12.25 12.77
N TYR A 141 -6.01 -11.40 12.59
CA TYR A 141 -7.18 -11.38 13.46
C TYR A 141 -7.98 -12.69 13.41
N SER A 142 -8.21 -13.25 12.23
CA SER A 142 -8.91 -14.53 12.09
C SER A 142 -8.16 -15.70 12.72
N GLU A 143 -6.82 -15.74 12.58
CA GLU A 143 -5.99 -16.73 13.23
C GLU A 143 -6.09 -16.64 14.74
N GLN A 144 -6.15 -15.45 15.31
CA GLN A 144 -6.29 -15.24 16.72
C GLN A 144 -7.65 -15.71 17.24
N ILE A 145 -8.74 -15.39 16.54
CA ILE A 145 -10.07 -15.91 16.91
C ILE A 145 -10.09 -17.44 16.91
N LEU A 146 -9.50 -18.06 15.89
CA LEU A 146 -9.41 -19.52 15.81
C LEU A 146 -8.65 -20.10 17.01
N ARG A 147 -7.50 -19.53 17.36
CA ARG A 147 -6.71 -19.96 18.52
C ARG A 147 -7.46 -19.80 19.85
N GLN A 148 -8.23 -18.73 20.01
CA GLN A 148 -9.07 -18.52 21.19
C GLN A 148 -10.20 -19.54 21.27
N ASN A 149 -10.86 -19.80 20.15
CA ASN A 149 -11.91 -20.80 20.08
C ASN A 149 -11.38 -22.21 20.33
N GLU A 150 -10.22 -22.56 19.80
CA GLU A 150 -9.55 -23.84 20.10
C GLU A 150 -9.28 -23.99 21.60
N LYS A 151 -8.69 -22.97 22.25
CA LYS A 151 -8.47 -23.01 23.71
C LYS A 151 -9.78 -23.22 24.48
N ASN A 152 -10.85 -22.54 24.12
CA ASN A 152 -12.16 -22.67 24.75
C ASN A 152 -12.77 -24.06 24.52
N ILE A 153 -12.53 -24.64 23.32
CA ILE A 153 -12.98 -26.00 23.00
C ILE A 153 -12.20 -27.04 23.78
N PHE A 154 -10.88 -26.90 23.95
CA PHE A 154 -10.06 -27.87 24.70
C PHE A 154 -10.21 -27.76 26.20
N LEU A 155 -10.65 -26.63 26.74
CA LEU A 155 -10.87 -26.45 28.18
C LEU A 155 -12.24 -26.95 28.65
N LYS A 156 -13.20 -27.26 27.77
CA LYS A 156 -14.47 -27.88 28.14
C LYS A 156 -14.29 -29.39 28.34
N PRO A 157 -14.70 -29.95 29.49
CA PRO A 157 -14.66 -31.40 29.72
C PRO A 157 -15.53 -32.11 28.66
N ASP A 158 -15.06 -33.28 28.20
CA ASP A 158 -15.69 -34.04 27.10
C ASP A 158 -17.21 -34.28 27.27
N GLY A 159 -17.69 -34.39 28.52
CA GLY A 159 -19.12 -34.57 28.81
C GLY A 159 -19.98 -33.31 28.50
N GLU A 160 -19.45 -32.11 28.61
CA GLU A 160 -20.18 -30.89 28.28
C GLU A 160 -20.20 -30.63 26.77
N ARG A 161 -19.13 -30.96 26.07
CA ARG A 161 -19.07 -30.93 24.60
C ARG A 161 -20.15 -31.81 23.98
N MET A 162 -20.28 -33.03 24.44
CA MET A 162 -21.26 -33.96 23.89
C MET A 162 -22.68 -33.44 24.08
N LYS A 163 -22.98 -32.84 25.25
CA LYS A 163 -24.30 -32.24 25.53
C LYS A 163 -24.60 -31.05 24.65
N GLU A 164 -23.60 -30.20 24.34
CA GLU A 164 -23.78 -29.02 23.50
C GLU A 164 -23.98 -29.40 22.01
N ILE A 165 -23.24 -30.40 21.54
CA ILE A 165 -23.40 -30.98 20.20
C ILE A 165 -24.78 -31.62 20.06
N LEU A 166 -25.19 -32.44 21.02
CA LEU A 166 -26.50 -33.11 21.03
C LEU A 166 -27.67 -32.09 21.07
N LYS A 167 -27.50 -30.99 21.79
CA LYS A 167 -28.52 -29.93 21.84
C LYS A 167 -28.72 -29.20 20.52
N HIS A 168 -27.68 -29.15 19.69
CA HIS A 168 -27.73 -28.50 18.36
C HIS A 168 -28.35 -29.42 17.29
N TYR A 169 -28.37 -30.73 17.52
CA TYR A 169 -28.91 -31.71 16.58
C TYR A 169 -30.26 -32.30 17.01
N GLN A 170 -30.81 -31.89 18.16
CA GLN A 170 -32.19 -32.19 18.52
C GLN A 170 -33.09 -31.12 17.93
N VAL A 171 -33.51 -31.35 16.69
CA VAL A 171 -34.67 -30.74 16.05
C VAL A 171 -35.88 -31.62 16.28
#